data_0c79937a31551d6f6f705eb8b6b0b5e8
#
_entry.id   0c79937a31551d6f6f705eb8b6b0b5e8
#
_cell.length_a   1.000
_cell.length_b   1.000
_cell.length_c   1.000
_cell.angle_alpha   90.00
_cell.angle_beta   90.00
_cell.angle_gamma   90.00
#
_symmetry.space_group_name_H-M   'P 1'
#
loop_
_entity.id
_entity.type
_entity.pdbx_description
1 polymer ?
#
loop_
_entity_poly.entity_id
_entity_poly.type
_entity_poly.pdbx_seq_one_letter_code
_entity_poly.pdbx_strand_id
1 'polypeptide(L)'
;MAQWFYANDDREHGPIEESEFPALVRSGVVRADTLVWTDRMQDWEPASRHVEGLTHARPAVPTRKDVEEGAGSGYRRKVDMKEAFVLFFTNYVNFSDRSNRGEFWWFMLASLLISIVLSLIDAALFGEVGAEIGVLSNLWSLAILLPGFALNTRRLHDIDRTGWWQLLIVVPVIGWIVLLVWFCQKPDPHPNRFG
;
A
#
# COMPACT_ATOMS: atom_id res chain seq x y z
N MET A 1 -33.51 -8.54 -34.45
CA MET A 1 -32.72 -7.84 -33.42
C MET A 1 -31.28 -7.87 -33.88
N ALA A 2 -30.56 -6.75 -33.80
CA ALA A 2 -29.16 -6.72 -34.24
C ALA A 2 -28.31 -7.51 -33.23
N GLN A 3 -27.45 -8.37 -33.75
CA GLN A 3 -26.48 -9.07 -32.93
C GLN A 3 -25.16 -8.28 -32.95
N TRP A 4 -24.59 -8.05 -31.77
CA TRP A 4 -23.34 -7.35 -31.62
C TRP A 4 -22.19 -8.30 -31.29
N PHE A 5 -21.03 -7.98 -31.82
CA PHE A 5 -19.76 -8.64 -31.51
C PHE A 5 -18.75 -7.57 -31.09
N TYR A 6 -17.85 -7.88 -30.18
CA TYR A 6 -16.76 -6.99 -29.81
C TYR A 6 -15.43 -7.76 -29.76
N ALA A 7 -14.33 -7.08 -30.08
CA ALA A 7 -12.99 -7.64 -30.01
C ALA A 7 -12.26 -7.11 -28.77
N ASN A 8 -11.79 -8.00 -27.91
CA ASN A 8 -10.95 -7.66 -26.76
C ASN A 8 -9.81 -8.68 -26.66
N ASP A 9 -8.58 -8.19 -26.42
CA ASP A 9 -7.37 -9.02 -26.29
C ASP A 9 -7.17 -10.01 -27.45
N ASP A 10 -7.33 -9.54 -28.71
CA ASP A 10 -7.27 -10.31 -29.95
C ASP A 10 -8.27 -11.48 -30.05
N ARG A 11 -9.34 -11.42 -29.26
CA ARG A 11 -10.44 -12.41 -29.28
C ARG A 11 -11.76 -11.72 -29.62
N GLU A 12 -12.54 -12.40 -30.43
CA GLU A 12 -13.90 -12.02 -30.75
C GLU A 12 -14.87 -12.59 -29.72
N HIS A 13 -15.75 -11.74 -29.22
CA HIS A 13 -16.80 -12.07 -28.25
C HIS A 13 -18.18 -11.72 -28.84
N GLY A 14 -19.12 -12.65 -28.75
CA GLY A 14 -20.50 -12.54 -29.24
C GLY A 14 -21.09 -13.88 -29.64
N PRO A 15 -22.30 -13.93 -30.14
CA PRO A 15 -23.24 -12.81 -30.32
C PRO A 15 -23.84 -12.28 -29.02
N ILE A 16 -24.07 -10.97 -28.93
CA ILE A 16 -24.68 -10.28 -27.81
C ILE A 16 -25.92 -9.58 -28.28
N GLU A 17 -26.96 -9.60 -27.49
CA GLU A 17 -28.19 -8.86 -27.79
C GLU A 17 -27.98 -7.33 -27.66
N GLU A 18 -28.67 -6.57 -28.51
CA GLU A 18 -28.61 -5.10 -28.50
C GLU A 18 -28.99 -4.51 -27.14
N SER A 19 -29.84 -5.19 -26.36
CA SER A 19 -30.24 -4.81 -25.00
C SER A 19 -29.12 -4.94 -23.96
N GLU A 20 -28.17 -5.85 -24.17
CA GLU A 20 -27.06 -6.13 -23.24
C GLU A 20 -25.84 -5.23 -23.52
N PHE A 21 -25.70 -4.74 -24.74
CA PHE A 21 -24.57 -3.93 -25.16
C PHE A 21 -24.31 -2.70 -24.28
N PRO A 22 -25.33 -1.90 -23.86
CA PRO A 22 -25.14 -0.78 -22.93
C PRO A 22 -24.59 -1.19 -21.55
N ALA A 23 -24.87 -2.43 -21.10
CA ALA A 23 -24.34 -2.92 -19.83
C ALA A 23 -22.83 -3.19 -19.91
N LEU A 24 -22.34 -3.72 -21.05
CA LEU A 24 -20.93 -3.94 -21.34
C LEU A 24 -20.13 -2.62 -21.45
N VAL A 25 -20.76 -1.60 -22.00
CA VAL A 25 -20.20 -0.24 -22.05
C VAL A 25 -20.08 0.33 -20.63
N ARG A 26 -21.12 0.22 -19.79
CA ARG A 26 -21.10 0.72 -18.41
C ARG A 26 -20.14 -0.03 -17.52
N SER A 27 -19.94 -1.32 -17.76
CA SER A 27 -18.94 -2.12 -17.01
C SER A 27 -17.50 -1.91 -17.47
N GLY A 28 -17.28 -1.13 -18.56
CA GLY A 28 -15.96 -0.85 -19.09
C GLY A 28 -15.33 -2.00 -19.90
N VAL A 29 -16.09 -3.07 -20.15
CA VAL A 29 -15.66 -4.18 -21.02
C VAL A 29 -15.56 -3.70 -22.47
N VAL A 30 -16.55 -2.93 -22.94
CA VAL A 30 -16.51 -2.25 -24.23
C VAL A 30 -16.15 -0.79 -23.98
N ARG A 31 -15.01 -0.37 -24.53
CA ARG A 31 -14.46 0.98 -24.45
C ARG A 31 -14.63 1.73 -25.78
N ALA A 32 -14.29 3.01 -25.79
CA ALA A 32 -14.39 3.85 -27.00
C ALA A 32 -13.58 3.34 -28.19
N ASP A 33 -12.43 2.73 -27.92
CA ASP A 33 -11.49 2.15 -28.89
C ASP A 33 -11.72 0.66 -29.17
N THR A 34 -12.58 -0.01 -28.41
CA THR A 34 -12.94 -1.41 -28.63
C THR A 34 -13.62 -1.55 -29.98
N LEU A 35 -13.12 -2.44 -30.83
CA LEU A 35 -13.72 -2.72 -32.11
C LEU A 35 -15.02 -3.52 -31.90
N VAL A 36 -16.07 -3.06 -32.57
CA VAL A 36 -17.39 -3.69 -32.54
C VAL A 36 -17.86 -3.95 -33.96
N TRP A 37 -18.68 -4.97 -34.11
CA TRP A 37 -19.28 -5.33 -35.38
C TRP A 37 -20.72 -5.82 -35.19
N THR A 38 -21.55 -5.55 -36.19
CA THR A 38 -22.89 -6.09 -36.30
C THR A 38 -23.18 -6.47 -37.75
N ASP A 39 -24.19 -7.28 -37.96
CA ASP A 39 -24.67 -7.77 -39.28
C ASP A 39 -24.98 -6.66 -40.30
N ARG A 40 -25.09 -5.41 -39.84
CA ARG A 40 -25.34 -4.22 -40.70
C ARG A 40 -24.07 -3.46 -41.09
N MET A 41 -22.91 -3.86 -40.59
CA MET A 41 -21.62 -3.21 -40.85
C MET A 41 -20.81 -4.00 -41.84
N GLN A 42 -20.07 -3.27 -42.70
CA GLN A 42 -19.16 -3.90 -43.66
C GLN A 42 -17.84 -4.33 -43.06
N ASP A 43 -17.43 -3.67 -41.96
CA ASP A 43 -16.16 -3.90 -41.30
C ASP A 43 -16.27 -3.57 -39.80
N TRP A 44 -15.25 -3.98 -39.03
CA TRP A 44 -15.14 -3.66 -37.61
C TRP A 44 -14.90 -2.16 -37.40
N GLU A 45 -15.69 -1.53 -36.53
CA GLU A 45 -15.57 -0.12 -36.24
C GLU A 45 -15.41 0.13 -34.73
N PRO A 46 -14.73 1.23 -34.32
CA PRO A 46 -14.63 1.59 -32.90
C PRO A 46 -16.01 1.88 -32.30
N ALA A 47 -16.26 1.38 -31.08
CA ALA A 47 -17.53 1.54 -30.37
C ALA A 47 -17.95 3.01 -30.18
N SER A 48 -16.98 3.93 -30.13
CA SER A 48 -17.24 5.38 -30.05
C SER A 48 -18.02 5.96 -31.21
N ARG A 49 -18.13 5.25 -32.36
CA ARG A 49 -18.93 5.69 -33.50
C ARG A 49 -20.41 5.32 -33.35
N HIS A 50 -20.73 4.36 -32.50
CA HIS A 50 -22.06 3.77 -32.39
C HIS A 50 -22.74 4.05 -31.06
N VAL A 51 -21.99 4.51 -30.05
CA VAL A 51 -22.52 4.81 -28.72
C VAL A 51 -22.25 6.28 -28.41
N GLU A 52 -23.32 7.09 -28.35
CA GLU A 52 -23.24 8.49 -27.93
C GLU A 52 -22.74 8.55 -26.48
N GLY A 53 -21.71 9.39 -26.25
CA GLY A 53 -21.10 9.56 -24.91
C GLY A 53 -19.87 8.71 -24.63
N LEU A 54 -19.50 7.77 -25.50
CA LEU A 54 -18.18 7.16 -25.49
C LEU A 54 -17.19 8.15 -26.14
N THR A 55 -16.74 9.11 -25.38
CA THR A 55 -15.63 9.95 -25.82
C THR A 55 -14.36 9.12 -25.89
N HIS A 56 -13.49 9.43 -26.87
CA HIS A 56 -12.08 9.02 -26.87
C HIS A 56 -11.34 9.74 -25.72
N ALA A 57 -11.88 9.70 -24.52
CA ALA A 57 -11.09 10.03 -23.36
C ALA A 57 -9.99 8.96 -23.32
N ARG A 58 -8.87 9.25 -23.97
CA ARG A 58 -7.59 8.65 -23.61
C ARG A 58 -7.65 8.56 -22.09
N PRO A 59 -7.50 7.36 -21.50
CA PRO A 59 -7.45 7.27 -20.04
C PRO A 59 -6.56 8.42 -19.60
N ALA A 60 -7.11 9.37 -18.87
CA ALA A 60 -6.36 10.54 -18.47
C ALA A 60 -5.07 9.96 -17.89
N VAL A 61 -3.93 10.31 -18.52
CA VAL A 61 -2.64 9.90 -17.95
C VAL A 61 -2.76 10.33 -16.51
N PRO A 62 -2.80 9.40 -15.55
CA PRO A 62 -3.12 9.74 -14.18
C PRO A 62 -2.21 10.87 -13.79
N THR A 63 -2.78 11.99 -13.42
CA THR A 63 -1.98 13.13 -12.99
C THR A 63 -1.16 12.66 -11.81
N ARG A 64 -0.05 13.32 -11.56
CA ARG A 64 0.79 13.01 -10.39
C ARG A 64 -0.04 12.89 -9.10
N LYS A 65 -1.16 13.62 -9.00
CA LYS A 65 -2.12 13.52 -7.90
C LYS A 65 -2.93 12.23 -7.95
N ASP A 66 -3.37 11.79 -9.11
CA ASP A 66 -4.17 10.55 -9.27
C ASP A 66 -3.29 9.31 -9.03
N VAL A 67 -2.01 9.37 -9.42
CA VAL A 67 -1.01 8.33 -9.08
C VAL A 67 -0.70 8.35 -7.58
N GLU A 68 -0.70 9.54 -6.97
CA GLU A 68 -0.47 9.72 -5.54
C GLU A 68 -1.68 9.30 -4.69
N GLU A 69 -2.91 9.42 -5.22
CA GLU A 69 -4.16 8.99 -4.57
C GLU A 69 -4.55 7.54 -4.90
N GLY A 70 -4.17 7.04 -6.08
CA GLY A 70 -4.50 5.70 -6.57
C GLY A 70 -3.37 4.67 -6.48
N ALA A 71 -2.21 5.04 -5.97
CA ALA A 71 -1.13 4.10 -5.65
C ALA A 71 -1.61 3.14 -4.57
N GLY A 72 -1.94 1.96 -5.04
CA GLY A 72 -2.75 0.95 -4.46
C GLY A 72 -2.51 0.60 -2.99
N SER A 73 -3.55 0.07 -2.44
CA SER A 73 -3.62 -0.77 -1.24
C SER A 73 -2.66 -0.40 -0.10
N GLY A 74 -3.05 0.54 0.74
CA GLY A 74 -2.47 0.66 2.07
C GLY A 74 -1.27 1.60 2.21
N TYR A 75 -0.60 2.02 1.13
CA TYR A 75 0.49 2.97 1.22
C TYR A 75 -0.03 4.41 1.45
N ARG A 76 -0.10 4.82 2.70
CA ARG A 76 -0.55 6.17 3.08
C ARG A 76 0.62 7.14 3.13
N ARG A 77 0.49 8.23 2.37
CA ARG A 77 1.52 9.26 2.27
C ARG A 77 1.71 10.08 3.55
N LYS A 78 0.63 10.35 4.27
CA LYS A 78 0.64 11.08 5.55
C LYS A 78 -0.07 10.26 6.60
N VAL A 79 0.65 9.92 7.64
CA VAL A 79 0.17 9.16 8.80
C VAL A 79 0.46 10.00 10.02
N ASP A 80 -0.51 10.20 10.88
CA ASP A 80 -0.34 10.82 12.19
C ASP A 80 0.07 9.78 13.26
N MET A 81 0.37 10.25 14.47
CA MET A 81 0.84 9.38 15.55
C MET A 81 -0.21 8.35 15.97
N LYS A 82 -1.50 8.75 16.05
CA LYS A 82 -2.59 7.85 16.41
C LYS A 82 -2.79 6.76 15.37
N GLU A 83 -2.79 7.15 14.10
CA GLU A 83 -2.92 6.23 12.98
C GLU A 83 -1.72 5.27 12.90
N ALA A 84 -0.49 5.77 13.08
CA ALA A 84 0.72 4.94 13.11
C ALA A 84 0.64 3.87 14.21
N PHE A 85 0.12 4.25 15.38
CA PHE A 85 -0.07 3.33 16.49
C PHE A 85 -1.10 2.23 16.15
N VAL A 86 -2.23 2.58 15.56
CA VAL A 86 -3.25 1.62 15.10
C VAL A 86 -2.68 0.70 14.03
N LEU A 87 -2.00 1.26 13.01
CA LEU A 87 -1.39 0.49 11.94
C LEU A 87 -0.31 -0.49 12.43
N PHE A 88 0.42 -0.13 13.47
CA PHE A 88 1.41 -1.01 14.07
C PHE A 88 0.78 -2.30 14.61
N PHE A 89 -0.31 -2.18 15.35
CA PHE A 89 -0.99 -3.33 15.94
C PHE A 89 -1.87 -4.09 14.94
N THR A 90 -2.49 -3.41 13.97
CA THR A 90 -3.28 -4.09 12.92
C THR A 90 -2.39 -4.93 12.00
N ASN A 91 -1.14 -4.49 11.80
CA ASN A 91 -0.14 -5.20 10.99
C ASN A 91 0.87 -6.00 11.84
N TYR A 92 0.43 -6.56 12.95
CA TYR A 92 1.27 -7.20 13.97
C TYR A 92 2.26 -8.23 13.41
N VAL A 93 1.80 -9.06 12.47
CA VAL A 93 2.59 -10.12 11.79
C VAL A 93 2.64 -9.94 10.27
N ASN A 94 2.39 -8.74 9.79
CA ASN A 94 2.46 -8.45 8.36
C ASN A 94 3.89 -8.04 7.97
N PHE A 95 4.57 -8.93 7.25
CA PHE A 95 5.94 -8.74 6.78
C PHE A 95 6.01 -8.45 5.26
N SER A 96 4.88 -8.34 4.57
CA SER A 96 4.85 -8.33 3.10
C SER A 96 4.70 -6.94 2.50
N ASP A 97 3.94 -6.06 3.16
CA ASP A 97 3.61 -4.73 2.65
C ASP A 97 4.74 -3.71 2.84
N ARG A 98 4.46 -2.46 2.44
CA ARG A 98 5.35 -1.30 2.64
C ARG A 98 4.85 -0.44 3.81
N SER A 99 5.77 0.21 4.51
CA SER A 99 5.46 1.16 5.58
C SER A 99 6.22 2.47 5.33
N ASN A 100 5.50 3.58 5.32
CA ASN A 100 6.09 4.88 5.05
C ASN A 100 6.85 5.44 6.29
N ARG A 101 7.64 6.52 6.06
CA ARG A 101 8.40 7.17 7.15
C ARG A 101 7.53 7.67 8.28
N GLY A 102 6.32 8.18 7.97
CA GLY A 102 5.39 8.67 8.99
C GLY A 102 4.96 7.56 9.94
N GLU A 103 4.51 6.41 9.40
CA GLU A 103 4.14 5.24 10.19
C GLU A 103 5.28 4.80 11.11
N PHE A 104 6.50 4.70 10.56
CA PHE A 104 7.67 4.27 11.30
C PHE A 104 8.05 5.26 12.43
N TRP A 105 8.26 6.54 12.10
CA TRP A 105 8.79 7.51 13.06
C TRP A 105 7.77 7.94 14.11
N TRP A 106 6.47 8.06 13.74
CA TRP A 106 5.42 8.35 14.71
C TRP A 106 5.24 7.21 15.70
N PHE A 107 5.31 5.94 15.25
CA PHE A 107 5.29 4.81 16.16
C PHE A 107 6.53 4.78 17.08
N MET A 108 7.72 5.02 16.54
CA MET A 108 8.95 5.10 17.34
C MET A 108 8.85 6.16 18.43
N LEU A 109 8.34 7.34 18.10
CA LEU A 109 8.13 8.41 19.09
C LEU A 109 7.09 8.00 20.14
N ALA A 110 5.94 7.47 19.72
CA ALA A 110 4.90 7.01 20.65
C ALA A 110 5.44 5.92 21.59
N SER A 111 6.16 4.93 21.07
CA SER A 111 6.76 3.85 21.84
C SER A 111 7.79 4.36 22.85
N LEU A 112 8.62 5.34 22.44
CA LEU A 112 9.58 5.98 23.35
C LEU A 112 8.85 6.68 24.53
N LEU A 113 7.80 7.46 24.22
CA LEU A 113 7.03 8.15 25.25
C LEU A 113 6.36 7.15 26.22
N ILE A 114 5.76 6.09 25.69
CA ILE A 114 5.17 5.01 26.50
C ILE A 114 6.25 4.35 27.37
N SER A 115 7.40 4.05 26.82
CA SER A 115 8.50 3.42 27.58
C SER A 115 8.98 4.31 28.73
N ILE A 116 9.08 5.63 28.51
CA ILE A 116 9.44 6.58 29.58
C ILE A 116 8.37 6.57 30.68
N VAL A 117 7.10 6.64 30.32
CA VAL A 117 5.99 6.64 31.30
C VAL A 117 5.97 5.33 32.09
N LEU A 118 6.12 4.17 31.41
CA LEU A 118 6.15 2.87 32.07
C LEU A 118 7.35 2.75 33.01
N SER A 119 8.53 3.25 32.62
CA SER A 119 9.72 3.25 33.49
C SER A 119 9.53 4.11 34.75
N LEU A 120 8.86 5.26 34.63
CA LEU A 120 8.51 6.08 35.79
C LEU A 120 7.50 5.39 36.71
N ILE A 121 6.53 4.68 36.13
CA ILE A 121 5.56 3.89 36.90
C ILE A 121 6.25 2.71 37.60
N ASP A 122 7.14 2.00 36.90
CA ASP A 122 7.93 0.90 37.50
C ASP A 122 8.73 1.41 38.71
N ALA A 123 9.42 2.53 38.58
CA ALA A 123 10.16 3.15 39.68
C ALA A 123 9.26 3.58 40.86
N ALA A 124 8.09 4.15 40.54
CA ALA A 124 7.12 4.61 41.56
C ALA A 124 6.46 3.46 42.33
N LEU A 125 6.14 2.34 41.65
CA LEU A 125 5.45 1.20 42.24
C LEU A 125 6.40 0.23 42.98
N PHE A 126 7.59 0.00 42.44
CA PHE A 126 8.52 -1.02 42.93
C PHE A 126 9.83 -0.46 43.48
N GLY A 127 9.95 0.88 43.59
CA GLY A 127 11.14 1.56 44.07
C GLY A 127 12.41 1.26 43.27
N GLU A 128 13.56 1.13 43.94
CA GLU A 128 14.83 0.86 43.25
C GLU A 128 14.83 -0.45 42.45
N VAL A 129 14.17 -1.49 42.92
CA VAL A 129 14.04 -2.79 42.25
C VAL A 129 13.22 -2.64 40.97
N GLY A 130 12.16 -1.81 40.97
CA GLY A 130 11.36 -1.51 39.78
C GLY A 130 12.11 -0.70 38.75
N ALA A 131 12.94 0.23 39.22
CA ALA A 131 13.79 1.03 38.32
C ALA A 131 14.89 0.15 37.65
N GLU A 132 15.40 -0.87 38.34
CA GLU A 132 16.40 -1.78 37.77
C GLU A 132 15.78 -2.86 36.85
N ILE A 133 14.70 -3.50 37.28
CA ILE A 133 14.10 -4.63 36.55
C ILE A 133 13.17 -4.15 35.45
N GLY A 134 12.40 -3.07 35.68
CA GLY A 134 11.49 -2.47 34.69
C GLY A 134 10.38 -3.45 34.25
N VAL A 135 9.55 -3.94 35.16
CA VAL A 135 8.57 -5.01 34.89
C VAL A 135 7.61 -4.62 33.76
N LEU A 136 6.96 -3.43 33.86
CA LEU A 136 6.02 -2.96 32.87
C LEU A 136 6.73 -2.58 31.56
N SER A 137 7.92 -1.96 31.67
CA SER A 137 8.75 -1.58 30.52
C SER A 137 9.22 -2.81 29.74
N ASN A 138 9.59 -3.89 30.41
CA ASN A 138 9.97 -5.14 29.76
C ASN A 138 8.77 -5.86 29.12
N LEU A 139 7.62 -5.86 29.77
CA LEU A 139 6.39 -6.42 29.18
C LEU A 139 6.00 -5.64 27.91
N TRP A 140 6.10 -4.32 27.94
CA TRP A 140 5.89 -3.48 26.74
C TRP A 140 6.88 -3.83 25.64
N SER A 141 8.17 -3.91 25.95
CA SER A 141 9.22 -4.25 25.00
C SER A 141 9.00 -5.62 24.35
N LEU A 142 8.54 -6.59 25.13
CA LEU A 142 8.19 -7.92 24.64
C LEU A 142 6.96 -7.88 23.73
N ALA A 143 5.93 -7.11 24.10
CA ALA A 143 4.71 -6.97 23.29
C ALA A 143 4.97 -6.33 21.92
N ILE A 144 5.90 -5.37 21.85
CA ILE A 144 6.23 -4.69 20.59
C ILE A 144 7.36 -5.35 19.79
N LEU A 145 7.99 -6.39 20.31
CA LEU A 145 9.16 -7.02 19.69
C LEU A 145 8.82 -7.58 18.29
N LEU A 146 7.82 -8.45 18.22
CA LEU A 146 7.43 -9.09 16.96
C LEU A 146 6.87 -8.10 15.94
N PRO A 147 5.89 -7.21 16.26
CA PRO A 147 5.41 -6.23 15.32
C PRO A 147 6.47 -5.15 14.99
N GLY A 148 7.46 -4.94 15.85
CA GLY A 148 8.62 -4.10 15.57
C GLY A 148 9.47 -4.67 14.43
N PHE A 149 9.72 -5.98 14.43
CA PHE A 149 10.37 -6.65 13.29
C PHE A 149 9.54 -6.54 12.01
N ALA A 150 8.22 -6.68 12.10
CA ALA A 150 7.33 -6.52 10.97
C ALA A 150 7.36 -5.08 10.41
N LEU A 151 7.32 -4.07 11.27
CA LEU A 151 7.42 -2.66 10.88
C LEU A 151 8.76 -2.36 10.22
N ASN A 152 9.88 -2.81 10.80
CA ASN A 152 11.22 -2.64 10.22
C ASN A 152 11.32 -3.29 8.84
N THR A 153 10.78 -4.50 8.67
CA THR A 153 10.73 -5.19 7.38
C THR A 153 9.97 -4.38 6.35
N ARG A 154 8.73 -3.95 6.67
CA ARG A 154 7.90 -3.12 5.79
C ARG A 154 8.55 -1.78 5.46
N ARG A 155 9.31 -1.20 6.39
CA ARG A 155 10.05 0.03 6.15
C ARG A 155 11.23 -0.18 5.20
N LEU A 156 11.93 -1.32 5.27
CA LEU A 156 12.97 -1.70 4.30
C LEU A 156 12.37 -1.98 2.93
N HIS A 157 11.22 -2.63 2.87
CA HIS A 157 10.47 -2.84 1.63
C HIS A 157 10.12 -1.52 0.92
N ASP A 158 9.84 -0.47 1.68
CA ASP A 158 9.50 0.85 1.15
C ASP A 158 10.64 1.54 0.37
N ILE A 159 11.87 1.08 0.57
CA ILE A 159 13.08 1.52 -0.14
C ILE A 159 13.68 0.40 -1.02
N ASP A 160 12.84 -0.55 -1.45
CA ASP A 160 13.19 -1.72 -2.26
C ASP A 160 14.30 -2.62 -1.66
N ARG A 161 14.35 -2.74 -0.33
CA ARG A 161 15.27 -3.62 0.38
C ARG A 161 14.52 -4.75 1.08
N THR A 162 15.13 -5.94 1.09
CA THR A 162 14.54 -7.08 1.80
C THR A 162 14.63 -6.89 3.31
N GLY A 163 13.65 -7.42 4.05
CA GLY A 163 13.64 -7.38 5.52
C GLY A 163 14.86 -8.02 6.18
N TRP A 164 15.58 -8.90 5.49
CA TRP A 164 16.82 -9.52 5.99
C TRP A 164 17.92 -8.51 6.32
N TRP A 165 17.91 -7.34 5.71
CA TRP A 165 18.87 -6.29 6.03
C TRP A 165 18.75 -5.76 7.46
N GLN A 166 17.65 -6.01 8.16
CA GLN A 166 17.56 -5.68 9.58
C GLN A 166 18.57 -6.44 10.47
N LEU A 167 19.11 -7.58 9.97
CA LEU A 167 20.21 -8.29 10.65
C LEU A 167 21.48 -7.47 10.80
N LEU A 168 21.64 -6.36 10.08
CA LEU A 168 22.70 -5.39 10.31
C LEU A 168 22.70 -4.85 11.74
N ILE A 169 21.61 -4.97 12.49
CA ILE A 169 21.55 -4.58 13.91
C ILE A 169 22.58 -5.35 14.76
N VAL A 170 22.98 -6.55 14.33
CA VAL A 170 24.00 -7.37 14.99
C VAL A 170 25.42 -6.79 14.81
N VAL A 171 25.63 -5.94 13.80
CA VAL A 171 26.90 -5.25 13.59
C VAL A 171 26.83 -3.90 14.33
N PRO A 172 27.47 -3.78 15.50
CA PRO A 172 27.35 -2.59 16.31
C PRO A 172 27.96 -1.38 15.57
N VAL A 173 27.42 -0.22 15.84
CA VAL A 173 27.79 1.08 15.30
C VAL A 173 27.54 1.19 13.79
N ILE A 174 28.27 0.46 12.96
CA ILE A 174 28.17 0.56 11.48
C ILE A 174 26.79 0.11 11.03
N GLY A 175 26.31 -1.04 11.47
CA GLY A 175 24.98 -1.56 11.10
C GLY A 175 23.86 -0.63 11.57
N TRP A 176 23.96 -0.07 12.76
CA TRP A 176 22.98 0.88 13.30
C TRP A 176 22.92 2.17 12.51
N ILE A 177 24.08 2.73 12.14
CA ILE A 177 24.15 3.94 11.30
C ILE A 177 23.54 3.67 9.93
N VAL A 178 23.87 2.54 9.30
CA VAL A 178 23.32 2.17 7.99
C VAL A 178 21.82 2.01 8.06
N LEU A 179 21.28 1.29 9.04
CA LEU A 179 19.85 1.12 9.23
C LEU A 179 19.15 2.46 9.50
N LEU A 180 19.73 3.32 10.34
CA LEU A 180 19.17 4.64 10.63
C LEU A 180 19.09 5.49 9.35
N VAL A 181 20.15 5.52 8.54
CA VAL A 181 20.18 6.23 7.26
C VAL A 181 19.07 5.70 6.34
N TRP A 182 18.91 4.38 6.23
CA TRP A 182 17.88 3.76 5.39
C TRP A 182 16.47 4.08 5.88
N PHE A 183 16.23 4.04 7.18
CA PHE A 183 14.91 4.40 7.74
C PHE A 183 14.56 5.88 7.55
N CYS A 184 15.58 6.76 7.39
CA CYS A 184 15.39 8.17 7.06
C CYS A 184 15.21 8.43 5.56
N GLN A 185 15.55 7.49 4.66
CA GLN A 185 15.46 7.69 3.21
C GLN A 185 14.01 7.99 2.77
N LYS A 186 13.87 8.69 1.66
CA LYS A 186 12.55 8.89 1.04
C LYS A 186 12.02 7.55 0.53
N PRO A 187 10.69 7.34 0.58
CA PRO A 187 10.07 6.17 0.00
C PRO A 187 10.32 6.11 -1.50
N ASP A 188 10.33 4.91 -2.06
CA ASP A 188 10.29 4.74 -3.51
C ASP A 188 8.91 5.22 -4.01
N PRO A 189 8.86 6.22 -4.90
CA PRO A 189 7.60 6.76 -5.40
C PRO A 189 6.87 5.80 -6.37
N HIS A 190 7.54 4.75 -6.83
CA HIS A 190 6.98 3.77 -7.75
C HIS A 190 6.65 2.46 -7.03
N PRO A 191 5.69 1.69 -7.55
CA PRO A 191 5.52 0.31 -7.14
C PRO A 191 6.84 -0.44 -7.31
N ASN A 192 7.25 -1.15 -6.27
CA ASN A 192 8.44 -1.99 -6.29
C ASN A 192 8.02 -3.46 -6.09
N ARG A 193 8.98 -4.38 -5.98
CA ARG A 193 8.71 -5.82 -5.81
C ARG A 193 7.90 -6.19 -4.55
N PHE A 194 7.62 -5.25 -3.67
CA PHE A 194 6.86 -5.45 -2.43
C PHE A 194 5.50 -4.72 -2.44
N GLY A 195 5.14 -4.03 -3.52
CA GLY A 195 3.87 -3.32 -3.68
C GLY A 195 3.99 -1.89 -4.18
#